data_11bbe9b13130ed55f404059a6e340268
#
_entry.id   11bbe9b13130ed55f404059a6e340268
#
_cell.length_a   1.000
_cell.length_b   1.000
_cell.length_c   1.000
_cell.angle_alpha   90.00
_cell.angle_beta   90.00
_cell.angle_gamma   90.00
#
_symmetry.space_group_name_H-M   'P 1'
#
loop_
_entity.id
_entity.type
_entity.pdbx_description
1 polymer ?
#
loop_
_entity_poly.entity_id
_entity_poly.type
_entity_poly.pdbx_seq_one_letter_code
_entity_poly.pdbx_strand_id
1 'polypeptide(L)'
;GGGGNAVNLMVSYGLQGVEFIAMNTDQQALAKNHASVKVQLGSKLTKGRGAGADPEIGQRAAEESKDEIANALKGSQMVFITAGMGGGTGTGAAPVVAEVAHDLGILTVGIVTKPFSFEGKRKMGLAEQGIANLLMHVDSLIVIPNERLKMISQEKITLMNAFQAADNVLRQGVESISALINVPAFINLDFADVRSIMKDAGYAHMGVGSA
;
A
#
# COMPACT_ATOMS: atom_id res chain seq x y z
N GLY A 1 9.90 4.86 -0.42
CA GLY A 1 9.79 3.45 -0.08
C GLY A 1 8.91 2.69 -1.08
N GLY A 2 8.75 1.37 -0.83
CA GLY A 2 8.09 0.45 -1.76
C GLY A 2 6.71 0.90 -2.24
N GLY A 3 5.84 1.38 -1.35
CA GLY A 3 4.52 1.87 -1.76
C GLY A 3 4.59 3.02 -2.78
N GLY A 4 5.48 3.98 -2.57
CA GLY A 4 5.69 5.08 -3.52
C GLY A 4 6.23 4.62 -4.86
N ASN A 5 7.13 3.64 -4.87
CA ASN A 5 7.65 3.04 -6.10
C ASN A 5 6.56 2.27 -6.84
N ALA A 6 5.73 1.53 -6.12
CA ALA A 6 4.57 0.83 -6.70
C ALA A 6 3.60 1.82 -7.36
N VAL A 7 3.31 2.96 -6.72
CA VAL A 7 2.49 4.03 -7.32
C VAL A 7 3.12 4.57 -8.59
N ASN A 8 4.43 4.87 -8.59
CA ASN A 8 5.13 5.33 -9.79
C ASN A 8 5.01 4.31 -10.94
N LEU A 9 5.13 3.04 -10.62
CA LEU A 9 4.98 1.95 -11.58
C LEU A 9 3.56 1.89 -12.16
N MET A 10 2.53 1.98 -11.30
CA MET A 10 1.13 2.01 -11.73
C MET A 10 0.83 3.19 -12.65
N VAL A 11 1.34 4.38 -12.33
CA VAL A 11 1.21 5.57 -13.19
C VAL A 11 1.89 5.35 -14.53
N SER A 12 3.10 4.77 -14.54
CA SER A 12 3.85 4.50 -15.78
C SER A 12 3.17 3.46 -16.68
N TYR A 13 2.46 2.50 -16.10
CA TYR A 13 1.65 1.52 -16.85
C TYR A 13 0.30 2.06 -17.31
N GLY A 14 -0.05 3.30 -16.95
CA GLY A 14 -1.28 3.94 -17.39
C GLY A 14 -2.54 3.32 -16.79
N LEU A 15 -2.48 2.81 -15.55
CA LEU A 15 -3.63 2.24 -14.86
C LEU A 15 -4.79 3.23 -14.80
N GLN A 16 -5.94 2.85 -15.37
CA GLN A 16 -7.13 3.68 -15.51
C GLN A 16 -8.13 3.45 -14.37
N GLY A 17 -8.98 4.45 -14.10
CA GLY A 17 -10.06 4.36 -13.13
C GLY A 17 -9.62 4.43 -11.67
N VAL A 18 -8.38 4.78 -11.42
CA VAL A 18 -7.79 4.92 -10.08
C VAL A 18 -7.12 6.28 -9.94
N GLU A 19 -7.40 6.97 -8.85
CA GLU A 19 -6.66 8.18 -8.47
C GLU A 19 -5.49 7.78 -7.56
N PHE A 20 -4.33 8.36 -7.81
CA PHE A 20 -3.11 8.04 -7.07
C PHE A 20 -2.79 9.11 -6.05
N ILE A 21 -2.58 8.66 -4.81
CA ILE A 21 -2.19 9.51 -3.68
C ILE A 21 -0.87 8.97 -3.12
N ALA A 22 0.18 9.76 -3.15
CA ALA A 22 1.43 9.44 -2.49
C ALA A 22 1.52 10.11 -1.13
N MET A 23 1.82 9.33 -0.11
CA MET A 23 2.03 9.81 1.25
C MET A 23 3.42 9.43 1.74
N ASN A 24 4.18 10.36 2.27
CA ASN A 24 5.53 10.10 2.77
C ASN A 24 5.96 11.12 3.81
N THR A 25 6.83 10.69 4.71
CA THR A 25 7.56 11.55 5.66
C THR A 25 8.83 12.15 5.04
N ASP A 26 9.31 11.58 3.93
CA ASP A 26 10.46 12.05 3.17
C ASP A 26 10.00 12.95 2.02
N GLN A 27 10.29 14.24 2.14
CA GLN A 27 9.90 15.25 1.17
C GLN A 27 10.58 15.05 -0.20
N GLN A 28 11.82 14.59 -0.24
CA GLN A 28 12.54 14.38 -1.50
C GLN A 28 11.95 13.18 -2.26
N ALA A 29 11.65 12.10 -1.56
CA ALA A 29 10.99 10.94 -2.14
C ALA A 29 9.58 11.30 -2.64
N LEU A 30 8.84 12.12 -1.89
CA LEU A 30 7.51 12.59 -2.26
C LEU A 30 7.54 13.50 -3.49
N ALA A 31 8.53 14.40 -3.58
CA ALA A 31 8.69 15.30 -4.73
C ALA A 31 8.91 14.52 -6.05
N LYS A 32 9.63 13.40 -5.98
CA LYS A 32 9.93 12.55 -7.14
C LYS A 32 8.79 11.58 -7.49
N ASN A 33 7.74 11.50 -6.67
CA ASN A 33 6.62 10.62 -6.94
C ASN A 33 5.72 11.19 -8.05
N HIS A 34 5.13 10.31 -8.85
CA HIS A 34 4.29 10.67 -10.01
C HIS A 34 2.80 10.76 -9.69
N ALA A 35 2.39 10.52 -8.45
CA ALA A 35 1.00 10.68 -8.03
C ALA A 35 0.51 12.12 -8.22
N SER A 36 -0.74 12.27 -8.63
CA SER A 36 -1.39 13.58 -8.79
C SER A 36 -1.63 14.29 -7.46
N VAL A 37 -1.90 13.52 -6.40
CA VAL A 37 -2.07 14.04 -5.03
C VAL A 37 -0.91 13.57 -4.16
N LYS A 38 -0.33 14.50 -3.43
CA LYS A 38 0.81 14.23 -2.54
C LYS A 38 0.52 14.79 -1.15
N VAL A 39 0.70 13.94 -0.15
CA VAL A 39 0.54 14.30 1.26
C VAL A 39 1.86 14.10 1.99
N GLN A 40 2.44 15.17 2.50
CA GLN A 40 3.61 15.09 3.35
C GLN A 40 3.16 14.80 4.77
N LEU A 41 3.57 13.63 5.29
CA LEU A 41 3.23 13.22 6.64
C LEU A 41 4.20 13.82 7.65
N GLY A 42 3.66 14.39 8.72
CA GLY A 42 4.45 14.84 9.86
C GLY A 42 5.48 15.91 9.53
N SER A 43 5.08 16.95 8.80
CA SER A 43 5.98 18.02 8.35
C SER A 43 6.67 18.74 9.52
N LYS A 44 6.00 18.91 10.65
CA LYS A 44 6.58 19.49 11.87
C LYS A 44 7.49 18.52 12.59
N LEU A 45 7.05 17.26 12.72
CA LEU A 45 7.78 16.21 13.43
C LEU A 45 9.08 15.82 12.71
N THR A 46 9.00 15.53 11.41
CA THR A 46 10.12 14.98 10.64
C THR A 46 10.91 16.03 9.88
N LYS A 47 10.34 17.21 9.67
CA LYS A 47 10.92 18.27 8.82
C LYS A 47 11.28 17.78 7.41
N GLY A 48 10.51 16.83 6.90
CA GLY A 48 10.73 16.23 5.59
C GLY A 48 11.91 15.27 5.48
N ARG A 49 12.51 14.86 6.61
CA ARG A 49 13.72 14.00 6.63
C ARG A 49 13.43 12.51 6.69
N GLY A 50 12.14 12.11 6.62
CA GLY A 50 11.73 10.72 6.75
C GLY A 50 11.59 10.26 8.21
N ALA A 51 11.25 8.99 8.38
CA ALA A 51 10.99 8.38 9.70
C ALA A 51 12.21 7.64 10.29
N GLY A 52 13.37 7.64 9.61
CA GLY A 52 14.58 7.01 10.13
C GLY A 52 14.46 5.50 10.39
N ALA A 53 13.63 4.79 9.61
CA ALA A 53 13.30 3.37 9.81
C ALA A 53 12.62 3.05 11.15
N ASP A 54 12.01 4.05 11.80
CA ASP A 54 11.27 3.93 13.05
C ASP A 54 9.76 4.02 12.80
N PRO A 55 9.00 2.92 13.00
CA PRO A 55 7.55 2.92 12.82
C PRO A 55 6.80 3.86 13.77
N GLU A 56 7.30 4.11 14.98
CA GLU A 56 6.67 5.04 15.92
C GLU A 56 6.69 6.47 15.37
N ILE A 57 7.81 6.88 14.76
CA ILE A 57 7.91 8.17 14.07
C ILE A 57 6.96 8.20 12.86
N GLY A 58 6.88 7.12 12.10
CA GLY A 58 5.95 6.99 10.98
C GLY A 58 4.49 7.14 11.41
N GLN A 59 4.11 6.48 12.50
CA GLN A 59 2.77 6.57 13.09
C GLN A 59 2.45 8.00 13.54
N ARG A 60 3.30 8.60 14.37
CA ARG A 60 3.12 9.96 14.88
C ARG A 60 3.08 11.01 13.76
N ALA A 61 3.86 10.81 12.71
CA ALA A 61 3.83 11.66 11.53
C ALA A 61 2.48 11.60 10.80
N ALA A 62 1.91 10.41 10.66
CA ALA A 62 0.58 10.25 10.09
C ALA A 62 -0.52 10.81 11.01
N GLU A 63 -0.40 10.62 12.32
CA GLU A 63 -1.32 11.22 13.32
C GLU A 63 -1.31 12.74 13.26
N GLU A 64 -0.14 13.36 13.11
CA GLU A 64 -0.03 14.81 12.90
C GLU A 64 -0.79 15.29 11.66
N SER A 65 -0.85 14.47 10.63
CA SER A 65 -1.41 14.79 9.31
C SER A 65 -2.78 14.15 9.04
N LYS A 66 -3.53 13.75 10.08
CA LYS A 66 -4.85 13.10 9.92
C LYS A 66 -5.83 13.92 9.09
N ASP A 67 -5.84 15.24 9.26
CA ASP A 67 -6.76 16.12 8.51
C ASP A 67 -6.41 16.16 7.02
N GLU A 68 -5.13 16.21 6.67
CA GLU A 68 -4.67 16.18 5.29
C GLU A 68 -4.94 14.81 4.65
N ILE A 69 -4.75 13.72 5.40
CA ILE A 69 -5.10 12.36 4.95
C ILE A 69 -6.61 12.28 4.68
N ALA A 70 -7.44 12.73 5.62
CA ALA A 70 -8.89 12.71 5.48
C ALA A 70 -9.36 13.53 4.26
N ASN A 71 -8.78 14.71 4.06
CA ASN A 71 -9.10 15.55 2.90
C ASN A 71 -8.71 14.88 1.58
N ALA A 72 -7.57 14.18 1.53
CA ALA A 72 -7.13 13.48 0.34
C ALA A 72 -8.03 12.26 0.00
N LEU A 73 -8.60 11.61 1.01
CA LEU A 73 -9.44 10.41 0.84
C LEU A 73 -10.92 10.72 0.68
N LYS A 74 -11.35 11.92 1.04
CA LYS A 74 -12.77 12.31 1.05
C LYS A 74 -13.43 12.13 -0.31
N GLY A 75 -14.60 11.49 -0.31
CA GLY A 75 -15.39 11.23 -1.52
C GLY A 75 -15.01 9.93 -2.22
N SER A 76 -13.98 9.22 -1.76
CA SER A 76 -13.64 7.89 -2.27
C SER A 76 -14.63 6.85 -1.76
N GLN A 77 -15.00 5.89 -2.61
CA GLN A 77 -15.82 4.73 -2.23
C GLN A 77 -14.96 3.56 -1.74
N MET A 78 -13.76 3.43 -2.29
CA MET A 78 -12.79 2.39 -1.99
C MET A 78 -11.38 2.96 -2.01
N VAL A 79 -10.53 2.48 -1.13
CA VAL A 79 -9.12 2.84 -1.10
C VAL A 79 -8.26 1.60 -1.01
N PHE A 80 -7.19 1.56 -1.84
CA PHE A 80 -6.09 0.60 -1.71
C PHE A 80 -4.94 1.27 -0.97
N ILE A 81 -4.50 0.66 0.12
CA ILE A 81 -3.32 1.10 0.84
C ILE A 81 -2.17 0.16 0.52
N THR A 82 -1.17 0.67 -0.20
CA THR A 82 0.02 -0.10 -0.56
C THR A 82 1.23 0.40 0.19
N ALA A 83 1.95 -0.52 0.81
CA ALA A 83 3.18 -0.22 1.54
C ALA A 83 4.14 -1.42 1.54
N GLY A 84 5.43 -1.12 1.56
CA GLY A 84 6.43 -2.10 1.98
C GLY A 84 6.58 -2.04 3.51
N MET A 85 6.28 -3.14 4.18
CA MET A 85 6.35 -3.22 5.63
C MET A 85 7.78 -3.54 6.08
N GLY A 86 8.14 -3.07 7.27
CA GLY A 86 9.46 -3.24 7.88
C GLY A 86 10.31 -1.97 7.95
N GLY A 87 9.92 -0.91 7.23
CA GLY A 87 10.51 0.42 7.38
C GLY A 87 9.76 1.29 8.40
N GLY A 88 10.09 2.57 8.47
CA GLY A 88 9.45 3.50 9.40
C GLY A 88 8.10 4.00 8.90
N THR A 89 8.08 4.66 7.75
CA THR A 89 6.88 5.33 7.25
C THR A 89 5.76 4.35 6.90
N GLY A 90 6.02 3.36 6.03
CA GLY A 90 4.99 2.41 5.60
C GLY A 90 4.41 1.62 6.77
N THR A 91 5.27 1.09 7.63
CA THR A 91 4.90 0.27 8.79
C THR A 91 4.06 1.06 9.80
N GLY A 92 4.46 2.30 10.11
CA GLY A 92 3.78 3.12 11.12
C GLY A 92 2.59 3.90 10.58
N ALA A 93 2.69 4.44 9.38
CA ALA A 93 1.65 5.31 8.81
C ALA A 93 0.47 4.55 8.19
N ALA A 94 0.70 3.39 7.57
CA ALA A 94 -0.37 2.66 6.90
C ALA A 94 -1.57 2.32 7.81
N PRO A 95 -1.38 1.87 9.07
CA PRO A 95 -2.50 1.66 9.99
C PRO A 95 -3.29 2.94 10.28
N VAL A 96 -2.63 4.08 10.41
CA VAL A 96 -3.29 5.38 10.67
C VAL A 96 -4.10 5.82 9.45
N VAL A 97 -3.56 5.67 8.25
CA VAL A 97 -4.29 5.96 6.99
C VAL A 97 -5.51 5.05 6.88
N ALA A 98 -5.38 3.78 7.22
CA ALA A 98 -6.49 2.83 7.22
C ALA A 98 -7.56 3.20 8.23
N GLU A 99 -7.19 3.62 9.45
CA GLU A 99 -8.12 4.11 10.47
C GLU A 99 -8.92 5.31 9.94
N VAL A 100 -8.25 6.30 9.35
CA VAL A 100 -8.91 7.47 8.76
C VAL A 100 -9.88 7.07 7.66
N ALA A 101 -9.50 6.17 6.76
CA ALA A 101 -10.36 5.68 5.69
C ALA A 101 -11.59 4.94 6.25
N HIS A 102 -11.39 4.10 7.25
CA HIS A 102 -12.46 3.37 7.92
C HIS A 102 -13.46 4.33 8.60
N ASP A 103 -12.96 5.34 9.30
CA ASP A 103 -13.79 6.34 9.99
C ASP A 103 -14.62 7.20 9.00
N LEU A 104 -14.13 7.36 7.78
CA LEU A 104 -14.87 7.99 6.67
C LEU A 104 -15.89 7.05 5.98
N GLY A 105 -16.00 5.80 6.41
CA GLY A 105 -16.89 4.81 5.81
C GLY A 105 -16.44 4.28 4.46
N ILE A 106 -15.14 4.41 4.13
CA ILE A 106 -14.55 3.99 2.87
C ILE A 106 -14.18 2.51 2.96
N LEU A 107 -14.51 1.69 1.95
CA LEU A 107 -14.02 0.33 1.84
C LEU A 107 -12.49 0.35 1.72
N THR A 108 -11.81 -0.24 2.70
CA THR A 108 -10.36 -0.15 2.85
C THR A 108 -9.71 -1.49 2.63
N VAL A 109 -8.86 -1.60 1.62
CA VAL A 109 -8.11 -2.80 1.26
C VAL A 109 -6.61 -2.51 1.36
N GLY A 110 -5.92 -3.30 2.18
CA GLY A 110 -4.47 -3.24 2.28
C GLY A 110 -3.83 -4.26 1.34
N ILE A 111 -2.80 -3.84 0.61
CA ILE A 111 -1.93 -4.71 -0.19
C ILE A 111 -0.50 -4.35 0.17
N VAL A 112 0.17 -5.18 0.95
CA VAL A 112 1.48 -4.88 1.52
C VAL A 112 2.47 -6.02 1.30
N THR A 113 3.75 -5.70 1.33
CA THR A 113 4.83 -6.69 1.23
C THR A 113 5.51 -6.90 2.58
N LYS A 114 5.93 -8.16 2.84
CA LYS A 114 6.91 -8.49 3.88
C LYS A 114 8.33 -8.42 3.32
N PRO A 115 9.32 -7.99 4.12
CA PRO A 115 10.70 -7.89 3.68
C PRO A 115 11.27 -9.24 3.19
N PHE A 116 12.28 -9.16 2.33
CA PHE A 116 13.14 -10.31 2.04
C PHE A 116 13.94 -10.71 3.27
N SER A 117 14.34 -11.99 3.36
CA SER A 117 15.15 -12.49 4.47
C SER A 117 16.50 -11.77 4.59
N PHE A 118 17.10 -11.34 3.48
CA PHE A 118 18.35 -10.61 3.46
C PHE A 118 18.27 -9.20 4.07
N GLU A 119 17.06 -8.65 4.23
CA GLU A 119 16.84 -7.35 4.86
C GLU A 119 16.97 -7.40 6.39
N GLY A 120 16.97 -8.61 6.97
CA GLY A 120 17.24 -8.87 8.36
C GLY A 120 16.02 -9.08 9.26
N LYS A 121 16.25 -9.79 10.36
CA LYS A 121 15.19 -10.17 11.32
C LYS A 121 14.49 -8.98 11.96
N ARG A 122 15.22 -7.87 12.19
CA ARG A 122 14.63 -6.66 12.76
C ARG A 122 13.52 -6.10 11.86
N LYS A 123 13.80 -5.96 10.58
CA LYS A 123 12.78 -5.47 9.61
C LYS A 123 11.59 -6.42 9.53
N MET A 124 11.82 -7.73 9.57
CA MET A 124 10.74 -8.70 9.58
C MET A 124 9.84 -8.54 10.81
N GLY A 125 10.42 -8.42 12.01
CA GLY A 125 9.66 -8.19 13.23
C GLY A 125 8.84 -6.90 13.20
N LEU A 126 9.41 -5.80 12.71
CA LEU A 126 8.69 -4.55 12.52
C LEU A 126 7.55 -4.70 11.50
N ALA A 127 7.78 -5.43 10.42
CA ALA A 127 6.76 -5.70 9.41
C ALA A 127 5.58 -6.49 9.99
N GLU A 128 5.84 -7.50 10.79
CA GLU A 128 4.79 -8.31 11.43
C GLU A 128 3.94 -7.50 12.41
N GLN A 129 4.55 -6.64 13.20
CA GLN A 129 3.82 -5.70 14.07
C GLN A 129 2.96 -4.72 13.26
N GLY A 130 3.53 -4.13 12.21
CA GLY A 130 2.80 -3.19 11.35
C GLY A 130 1.63 -3.85 10.62
N ILE A 131 1.79 -5.10 10.17
CA ILE A 131 0.73 -5.89 9.54
C ILE A 131 -0.39 -6.18 10.55
N ALA A 132 -0.06 -6.58 11.77
CA ALA A 132 -1.04 -6.81 12.82
C ALA A 132 -1.84 -5.54 13.15
N ASN A 133 -1.18 -4.39 13.22
CA ASN A 133 -1.84 -3.10 13.43
C ASN A 133 -2.73 -2.70 12.24
N LEU A 134 -2.24 -2.91 11.02
CA LEU A 134 -3.00 -2.59 9.81
C LEU A 134 -4.27 -3.45 9.70
N LEU A 135 -4.18 -4.73 10.05
CA LEU A 135 -5.31 -5.67 9.99
C LEU A 135 -6.51 -5.21 10.81
N MET A 136 -6.28 -4.47 11.91
CA MET A 136 -7.36 -3.96 12.77
C MET A 136 -8.21 -2.86 12.11
N HIS A 137 -7.69 -2.22 11.05
CA HIS A 137 -8.31 -1.03 10.43
C HIS A 137 -8.72 -1.24 8.96
N VAL A 138 -8.33 -2.35 8.35
CA VAL A 138 -8.72 -2.66 6.96
C VAL A 138 -9.87 -3.66 6.93
N ASP A 139 -10.68 -3.60 5.87
CA ASP A 139 -11.71 -4.61 5.59
C ASP A 139 -11.07 -5.90 5.08
N SER A 140 -10.12 -5.79 4.17
CA SER A 140 -9.35 -6.91 3.63
C SER A 140 -7.87 -6.58 3.58
N LEU A 141 -7.02 -7.56 3.86
CA LEU A 141 -5.58 -7.42 3.83
C LEU A 141 -4.93 -8.54 3.01
N ILE A 142 -4.20 -8.14 1.99
CA ILE A 142 -3.36 -9.02 1.19
C ILE A 142 -1.90 -8.77 1.59
N VAL A 143 -1.25 -9.80 2.09
CA VAL A 143 0.17 -9.76 2.47
C VAL A 143 0.98 -10.59 1.50
N ILE A 144 1.96 -9.96 0.85
CA ILE A 144 2.85 -10.58 -0.13
C ILE A 144 4.21 -10.77 0.52
N PRO A 145 4.58 -12.02 0.89
CA PRO A 145 5.94 -12.30 1.37
C PRO A 145 6.92 -12.19 0.19
N ASN A 146 7.85 -11.23 0.23
CA ASN A 146 8.82 -11.03 -0.85
C ASN A 146 9.65 -12.29 -1.14
N GLU A 147 9.94 -13.12 -0.12
CA GLU A 147 10.64 -14.39 -0.32
C GLU A 147 9.95 -15.31 -1.34
N ARG A 148 8.63 -15.29 -1.40
CA ARG A 148 7.88 -16.13 -2.37
C ARG A 148 8.11 -15.71 -3.82
N LEU A 149 8.48 -14.47 -4.07
CA LEU A 149 8.80 -13.98 -5.42
C LEU A 149 9.95 -14.75 -6.04
N LYS A 150 10.90 -15.23 -5.22
CA LYS A 150 12.02 -16.08 -5.68
C LYS A 150 11.56 -17.42 -6.26
N MET A 151 10.40 -17.91 -5.84
CA MET A 151 9.85 -19.20 -6.24
C MET A 151 8.98 -19.12 -7.50
N ILE A 152 8.30 -17.97 -7.70
CA ILE A 152 7.30 -17.82 -8.77
C ILE A 152 7.83 -16.99 -9.95
N SER A 153 8.93 -16.28 -9.78
CA SER A 153 9.53 -15.48 -10.85
C SER A 153 10.15 -16.39 -11.92
N GLN A 154 9.85 -16.12 -13.18
CA GLN A 154 10.52 -16.77 -14.31
C GLN A 154 11.98 -16.33 -14.44
N GLU A 155 12.29 -15.14 -13.95
CA GLU A 155 13.65 -14.60 -13.89
C GLU A 155 14.27 -14.85 -12.52
N LYS A 156 15.59 -15.06 -12.51
CA LYS A 156 16.32 -15.23 -11.26
C LYS A 156 16.27 -13.92 -10.45
N ILE A 157 15.69 -13.97 -9.25
CA ILE A 157 15.67 -12.82 -8.33
C ILE A 157 17.07 -12.62 -7.76
N THR A 158 17.62 -11.45 -8.02
CA THR A 158 18.90 -10.96 -7.49
C THR A 158 18.66 -9.77 -6.58
N LEU A 159 19.68 -9.33 -5.85
CA LEU A 159 19.57 -8.11 -5.04
C LEU A 159 19.25 -6.86 -5.88
N MET A 160 19.65 -6.86 -7.16
CA MET A 160 19.44 -5.71 -8.05
C MET A 160 17.97 -5.57 -8.50
N ASN A 161 17.27 -6.68 -8.75
CA ASN A 161 15.90 -6.68 -9.26
C ASN A 161 14.84 -7.06 -8.21
N ALA A 162 15.25 -7.43 -7.00
CA ALA A 162 14.35 -7.93 -5.96
C ALA A 162 13.25 -6.93 -5.60
N PHE A 163 13.62 -5.68 -5.34
CA PHE A 163 12.65 -4.64 -4.97
C PHE A 163 11.73 -4.25 -6.10
N GLN A 164 12.24 -4.25 -7.33
CA GLN A 164 11.42 -4.01 -8.51
C GLN A 164 10.39 -5.12 -8.72
N ALA A 165 10.75 -6.37 -8.47
CA ALA A 165 9.81 -7.49 -8.50
C ALA A 165 8.71 -7.33 -7.45
N ALA A 166 9.04 -6.88 -6.22
CA ALA A 166 8.08 -6.59 -5.16
C ALA A 166 7.13 -5.45 -5.55
N ASP A 167 7.65 -4.36 -6.10
CA ASP A 167 6.85 -3.23 -6.57
C ASP A 167 5.88 -3.65 -7.69
N ASN A 168 6.32 -4.53 -8.60
CA ASN A 168 5.50 -5.05 -9.69
C ASN A 168 4.33 -5.93 -9.18
N VAL A 169 4.55 -6.73 -8.14
CA VAL A 169 3.48 -7.54 -7.54
C VAL A 169 2.45 -6.67 -6.84
N LEU A 170 2.85 -5.60 -6.15
CA LEU A 170 1.92 -4.62 -5.60
C LEU A 170 1.06 -3.97 -6.70
N ARG A 171 1.68 -3.60 -7.82
CA ARG A 171 0.96 -3.09 -9.00
C ARG A 171 -0.08 -4.10 -9.51
N GLN A 172 0.33 -5.34 -9.73
CA GLN A 172 -0.57 -6.40 -10.21
C GLN A 172 -1.75 -6.63 -9.27
N GLY A 173 -1.52 -6.54 -7.96
CA GLY A 173 -2.56 -6.68 -6.96
C GLY A 173 -3.64 -5.62 -7.08
N VAL A 174 -3.24 -4.36 -7.16
CA VAL A 174 -4.18 -3.24 -7.34
C VAL A 174 -4.88 -3.31 -8.69
N GLU A 175 -4.14 -3.58 -9.77
CA GLU A 175 -4.68 -3.68 -11.12
C GLU A 175 -5.73 -4.79 -11.24
N SER A 176 -5.47 -5.96 -10.67
CA SER A 176 -6.40 -7.10 -10.74
C SER A 176 -7.73 -6.79 -10.06
N ILE A 177 -7.72 -6.14 -8.90
CA ILE A 177 -8.95 -5.81 -8.17
C ILE A 177 -9.68 -4.63 -8.85
N SER A 178 -8.96 -3.60 -9.27
CA SER A 178 -9.57 -2.45 -9.94
C SER A 178 -10.15 -2.81 -11.30
N ALA A 179 -9.56 -3.77 -12.02
CA ALA A 179 -10.10 -4.28 -13.29
C ALA A 179 -11.47 -4.94 -13.12
N LEU A 180 -11.73 -5.61 -12.00
CA LEU A 180 -13.04 -6.20 -11.71
C LEU A 180 -14.15 -5.16 -11.62
N ILE A 181 -13.82 -3.93 -11.25
CA ILE A 181 -14.78 -2.83 -11.06
C ILE A 181 -14.88 -1.97 -12.32
N ASN A 182 -13.75 -1.70 -12.98
CA ASN A 182 -13.64 -0.67 -14.02
C ASN A 182 -13.72 -1.21 -15.46
N VAL A 183 -13.44 -2.51 -15.68
CA VAL A 183 -13.42 -3.09 -17.03
C VAL A 183 -14.78 -3.72 -17.34
N PRO A 184 -15.46 -3.31 -18.43
CA PRO A 184 -16.66 -3.99 -18.90
C PRO A 184 -16.35 -5.45 -19.26
N ALA A 185 -17.02 -6.39 -18.63
CA ALA A 185 -16.88 -7.82 -18.85
C ALA A 185 -18.25 -8.46 -19.08
N PHE A 186 -18.27 -9.75 -19.48
CA PHE A 186 -19.51 -10.54 -19.63
C PHE A 186 -20.30 -10.64 -18.33
N ILE A 187 -19.62 -10.56 -17.19
CA ILE A 187 -20.23 -10.46 -15.86
C ILE A 187 -19.64 -9.21 -15.22
N ASN A 188 -20.40 -8.15 -15.17
CA ASN A 188 -20.02 -6.93 -14.48
C ASN A 188 -20.24 -7.13 -12.98
N LEU A 189 -19.14 -7.11 -12.20
CA LEU A 189 -19.22 -6.89 -10.78
C LEU A 189 -19.38 -5.39 -10.56
N ASP A 190 -20.47 -4.97 -9.94
CA ASP A 190 -20.59 -3.60 -9.50
C ASP A 190 -19.83 -3.39 -8.17
N PHE A 191 -19.71 -2.14 -7.77
CA PHE A 191 -19.00 -1.81 -6.53
C PHE A 191 -19.67 -2.46 -5.30
N ALA A 192 -20.99 -2.60 -5.30
CA ALA A 192 -21.74 -3.22 -4.21
C ALA A 192 -21.37 -4.70 -4.03
N ASP A 193 -21.16 -5.44 -5.11
CA ASP A 193 -20.72 -6.84 -5.09
C ASP A 193 -19.32 -6.98 -4.49
N VAL A 194 -18.39 -6.15 -4.96
CA VAL A 194 -17.02 -6.11 -4.43
C VAL A 194 -17.02 -5.76 -2.94
N ARG A 195 -17.79 -4.75 -2.54
CA ARG A 195 -17.92 -4.34 -1.15
C ARG A 195 -18.47 -5.46 -0.27
N SER A 196 -19.49 -6.19 -0.72
CA SER A 196 -20.10 -7.28 0.07
C SER A 196 -19.14 -8.43 0.32
N ILE A 197 -18.20 -8.70 -0.61
CA ILE A 197 -17.20 -9.76 -0.48
C ILE A 197 -16.01 -9.31 0.38
N MET A 198 -15.57 -8.07 0.25
CA MET A 198 -14.32 -7.59 0.85
C MET A 198 -14.51 -6.93 2.21
N LYS A 199 -15.71 -6.44 2.52
CA LYS A 199 -15.98 -5.78 3.80
C LYS A 199 -15.81 -6.78 4.96
N ASP A 200 -15.03 -6.39 5.96
CA ASP A 200 -14.76 -7.17 7.17
C ASP A 200 -14.22 -8.60 6.90
N ALA A 201 -13.59 -8.82 5.74
CA ALA A 201 -13.13 -10.14 5.30
C ALA A 201 -11.82 -10.59 5.97
N GLY A 202 -11.03 -9.67 6.54
CA GLY A 202 -9.74 -9.97 7.14
C GLY A 202 -8.65 -10.30 6.10
N TYR A 203 -7.89 -11.37 6.32
CA TYR A 203 -6.88 -11.79 5.35
C TYR A 203 -7.50 -12.32 4.06
N ALA A 204 -6.99 -11.84 2.93
CA ALA A 204 -7.34 -12.32 1.61
C ALA A 204 -6.10 -12.89 0.90
N HIS A 205 -6.33 -13.84 0.00
CA HIS A 205 -5.30 -14.41 -0.86
C HIS A 205 -5.57 -14.02 -2.31
N MET A 206 -4.51 -13.72 -3.04
CA MET A 206 -4.57 -13.34 -4.44
C MET A 206 -3.70 -14.28 -5.26
N GLY A 207 -4.24 -14.76 -6.36
CA GLY A 207 -3.49 -15.45 -7.42
C GLY A 207 -3.67 -14.72 -8.74
N VAL A 208 -2.61 -14.55 -9.50
CA VAL A 208 -2.63 -13.95 -10.84
C VAL A 208 -2.15 -15.02 -11.82
N GLY A 209 -2.95 -15.30 -12.82
CA GLY A 209 -2.62 -16.19 -13.93
C GLY A 209 -2.89 -15.51 -15.26
N SER A 210 -2.06 -15.78 -16.27
CA SER A 210 -2.28 -15.41 -17.67
C SER A 210 -2.43 -16.68 -18.51
N ALA A 211 -3.39 -16.66 -19.43
CA ALA A 211 -3.54 -17.71 -20.45
C ALA A 211 -2.71 -17.36 -21.68
#